data_9ec265a38c423574cb3a3fb8687e0a60
#
_entry.id   9ec265a38c423574cb3a3fb8687e0a60
#
_cell.length_a   1.000
_cell.length_b   1.000
_cell.length_c   1.000
_cell.angle_alpha   90.00
_cell.angle_beta   90.00
_cell.angle_gamma   90.00
#
_symmetry.space_group_name_H-M   'P 1'
#
loop_
_entity.id
_entity.type
_entity.pdbx_description
1 polymer ?
#
loop_
_entity_poly.entity_id
_entity_poly.type
_entity_poly.pdbx_seq_one_letter_code
_entity_poly.pdbx_strand_id
1 'polypeptide(L)'
;MRFFFYGTLLDHDVAAVVLGRRLPPNAYVPASLPGHARRRAKGASYPVVIPDPRGEVPGVIVGGLSARDVEHLTVYEGPGYRIVPLRVRSHGKLETVTVFEPVVSRLQPSQDPWDLALWQRRHKRAFVQRLRRAFSGRPVYSRQ
;
A
#
# COMPACT_ATOMS: atom_id res chain seq x y z
N MET A 1 5.78 7.84 12.34
CA MET A 1 6.42 6.87 11.45
C MET A 1 6.11 7.20 10.00
N ARG A 2 7.01 6.86 9.13
CA ARG A 2 6.89 7.20 7.70
C ARG A 2 6.84 5.92 6.89
N PHE A 3 5.80 5.78 6.05
CA PHE A 3 5.60 4.61 5.21
C PHE A 3 5.57 4.99 3.74
N PHE A 4 6.04 4.10 2.89
CA PHE A 4 5.90 4.22 1.45
C PHE A 4 4.73 3.37 0.98
N PHE A 5 3.75 4.00 0.34
CA PHE A 5 2.60 3.31 -0.25
C PHE A 5 2.78 3.20 -1.75
N TYR A 6 2.55 2.02 -2.29
CA TYR A 6 2.71 1.76 -3.73
C TYR A 6 1.52 1.06 -4.36
N GLY A 7 0.49 0.73 -3.58
CA GLY A 7 -0.64 -0.05 -4.05
C GLY A 7 -1.99 0.63 -3.79
N THR A 8 -2.96 -0.14 -3.32
CA THR A 8 -4.32 0.37 -3.13
C THR A 8 -4.42 1.50 -2.12
N LEU A 9 -3.47 1.61 -1.18
CA LEU A 9 -3.42 2.74 -0.24
C LEU A 9 -3.07 4.06 -0.91
N LEU A 10 -2.65 4.05 -2.18
CA LEU A 10 -2.51 5.28 -2.97
C LEU A 10 -3.87 5.94 -3.23
N ASP A 11 -4.94 5.18 -3.17
CA ASP A 11 -6.29 5.71 -3.27
C ASP A 11 -6.67 6.33 -1.92
N HIS A 12 -7.00 7.61 -1.91
CA HIS A 12 -7.25 8.35 -0.68
C HIS A 12 -8.50 7.86 0.06
N ASP A 13 -9.48 7.32 -0.66
CA ASP A 13 -10.67 6.77 -0.03
C ASP A 13 -10.37 5.45 0.68
N VAL A 14 -9.53 4.62 0.07
CA VAL A 14 -9.06 3.38 0.71
C VAL A 14 -8.31 3.70 2.00
N ALA A 15 -7.36 4.63 1.92
CA ALA A 15 -6.57 5.03 3.09
C ALA A 15 -7.47 5.59 4.20
N ALA A 16 -8.48 6.38 3.85
CA ALA A 16 -9.40 6.95 4.83
C ALA A 16 -10.19 5.88 5.56
N VAL A 17 -10.64 4.85 4.87
CA VAL A 17 -11.37 3.75 5.51
C VAL A 17 -10.44 2.97 6.45
N VAL A 18 -9.25 2.64 6.00
CA VAL A 18 -8.30 1.86 6.79
C VAL A 18 -7.87 2.62 8.05
N LEU A 19 -7.55 3.90 7.91
CA LEU A 19 -7.04 4.71 9.03
C LEU A 19 -8.16 5.26 9.92
N GLY A 20 -9.40 5.24 9.44
CA GLY A 20 -10.52 5.84 10.17
C GLY A 20 -10.54 7.35 10.12
N ARG A 21 -9.73 7.95 9.26
CA ARG A 21 -9.66 9.41 9.07
C ARG A 21 -9.04 9.71 7.73
N ARG A 22 -9.39 10.86 7.18
CA ARG A 22 -8.83 11.31 5.91
C ARG A 22 -7.60 12.17 6.18
N LEU A 23 -6.49 11.78 5.57
CA LEU A 23 -5.27 12.57 5.65
C LEU A 23 -5.36 13.76 4.70
N PRO A 24 -4.73 14.89 5.04
CA PRO A 24 -4.69 16.04 4.14
C PRO A 24 -3.87 15.70 2.89
N PRO A 25 -4.15 16.32 1.73
CA PRO A 25 -3.42 16.01 0.50
C PRO A 25 -1.91 16.17 0.61
N ASN A 26 -1.43 17.12 1.40
CA ASN A 26 0.00 17.35 1.54
C ASN A 26 0.70 16.30 2.42
N ALA A 27 -0.06 15.37 3.01
CA ALA A 27 0.53 14.25 3.72
C ALA A 27 1.14 13.21 2.76
N TYR A 28 0.75 13.26 1.48
CA TYR A 28 1.20 12.32 0.46
C TYR A 28 2.33 12.94 -0.36
N VAL A 29 3.55 12.55 -0.07
CA VAL A 29 4.72 13.10 -0.75
C VAL A 29 5.17 12.15 -1.86
N PRO A 30 5.20 12.59 -3.13
CA PRO A 30 5.61 11.71 -4.23
C PRO A 30 7.00 11.12 -4.00
N ALA A 31 7.13 9.84 -4.31
CA ALA A 31 8.37 9.10 -4.15
C ALA A 31 8.37 7.90 -5.08
N SER A 32 9.51 7.22 -5.19
CA SER A 32 9.61 6.01 -5.99
C SER A 32 10.54 5.01 -5.31
N LEU A 33 10.28 3.73 -5.54
CA LEU A 33 11.09 2.64 -5.02
C LEU A 33 11.97 2.10 -6.14
N PRO A 34 13.27 2.44 -6.16
CA PRO A 34 14.17 1.93 -7.19
C PRO A 34 14.48 0.45 -6.99
N GLY A 35 14.85 -0.22 -8.09
CA GLY A 35 15.23 -1.62 -8.05
C GLY A 35 14.07 -2.59 -7.91
N HIS A 36 12.87 -2.16 -8.24
CA HIS A 36 11.66 -2.98 -8.11
C HIS A 36 10.70 -2.72 -9.26
N ALA A 37 9.84 -3.69 -9.53
CA ALA A 37 8.72 -3.56 -10.45
C ALA A 37 7.42 -3.88 -9.71
N ARG A 38 6.33 -3.29 -10.18
CA ARG A 38 5.00 -3.50 -9.57
C ARG A 38 4.14 -4.31 -10.53
N ARG A 39 3.66 -5.44 -10.06
CA ARG A 39 2.83 -6.36 -10.82
C ARG A 39 1.53 -6.64 -10.08
N ARG A 40 0.47 -6.94 -10.83
CA ARG A 40 -0.77 -7.43 -10.23
C ARG A 40 -0.49 -8.78 -9.58
N ALA A 41 -0.97 -8.98 -8.36
CA ALA A 41 -0.86 -10.27 -7.69
C ALA A 41 -1.69 -11.31 -8.46
N LYS A 42 -1.19 -12.53 -8.56
CA LYS A 42 -1.85 -13.60 -9.28
C LYS A 42 -3.19 -13.92 -8.64
N GLY A 43 -4.25 -13.89 -9.43
CA GLY A 43 -5.60 -14.17 -8.93
C GLY A 43 -6.23 -13.06 -8.09
N ALA A 44 -5.67 -11.86 -8.09
CA ALA A 44 -6.15 -10.75 -7.27
C ALA A 44 -6.13 -9.44 -8.06
N SER A 45 -6.71 -8.40 -7.48
CA SER A 45 -6.72 -7.07 -8.10
C SER A 45 -5.68 -6.11 -7.52
N TYR A 46 -5.03 -6.48 -6.41
CA TYR A 46 -4.03 -5.63 -5.76
C TYR A 46 -2.62 -5.95 -6.28
N PRO A 47 -1.67 -5.03 -6.06
CA PRO A 47 -0.30 -5.25 -6.55
C PRO A 47 0.62 -5.90 -5.55
N VAL A 48 1.70 -6.44 -6.08
CA VAL A 48 2.90 -6.81 -5.32
C VAL A 48 4.10 -6.15 -5.99
N VAL A 49 5.17 -5.94 -5.24
CA VAL A 49 6.44 -5.48 -5.79
C VAL A 49 7.44 -6.62 -5.77
N ILE A 50 8.26 -6.68 -6.80
CA ILE A 50 9.29 -7.71 -6.95
C ILE A 50 10.61 -7.03 -7.28
N PRO A 51 11.75 -7.66 -6.95
CA PRO A 51 13.05 -7.12 -7.36
C PRO A 51 13.14 -7.02 -8.88
N ASP A 52 13.63 -5.89 -9.36
CA ASP A 52 13.91 -5.66 -10.77
C ASP A 52 14.96 -4.55 -10.85
N PRO A 53 16.23 -4.86 -11.19
CA PRO A 53 17.29 -3.87 -11.18
C PRO A 53 17.04 -2.66 -12.07
N ARG A 54 16.20 -2.80 -13.09
CA ARG A 54 15.89 -1.72 -14.02
C ARG A 54 14.57 -1.01 -13.68
N GLY A 55 13.86 -1.49 -12.66
CA GLY A 55 12.56 -0.96 -12.33
C GLY A 55 12.62 0.18 -11.34
N GLU A 56 11.55 0.94 -11.32
CA GLU A 56 11.32 1.95 -10.29
C GLU A 56 9.82 2.10 -10.12
N VAL A 57 9.33 1.89 -8.90
CA VAL A 57 7.89 1.85 -8.62
C VAL A 57 7.45 3.19 -8.06
N PRO A 58 6.51 3.90 -8.73
CA PRO A 58 5.99 5.15 -8.21
C PRO A 58 5.08 4.92 -7.01
N GLY A 59 5.10 5.85 -6.09
CA GLY A 59 4.26 5.81 -4.90
C GLY A 59 4.36 7.11 -4.12
N VAL A 60 4.03 7.04 -2.84
CA VAL A 60 4.07 8.20 -1.96
C VAL A 60 4.64 7.82 -0.60
N ILE A 61 5.30 8.78 0.04
CA ILE A 61 5.67 8.66 1.44
C ILE A 61 4.59 9.36 2.26
N VAL A 62 4.09 8.68 3.28
CA VAL A 62 3.13 9.25 4.22
C VAL A 62 3.78 9.27 5.60
N GLY A 63 3.89 10.46 6.16
CA GLY A 63 4.48 10.66 7.49
C GLY A 63 3.44 10.89 8.56
N GLY A 64 3.89 11.03 9.80
CA GLY A 64 3.02 11.36 10.91
C GLY A 64 2.08 10.26 11.36
N LEU A 65 2.34 9.02 10.95
CA LEU A 65 1.48 7.90 11.31
C LEU A 65 1.74 7.47 12.77
N SER A 66 0.65 7.26 13.51
CA SER A 66 0.70 6.82 14.89
C SER A 66 0.86 5.31 14.97
N ALA A 67 1.13 4.80 16.18
CA ALA A 67 1.17 3.36 16.40
C ALA A 67 -0.18 2.71 16.04
N ARG A 68 -1.28 3.39 16.34
CA ARG A 68 -2.62 2.89 15.99
C ARG A 68 -2.82 2.84 14.47
N ASP A 69 -2.34 3.85 13.76
CA ASP A 69 -2.39 3.84 12.30
C ASP A 69 -1.65 2.62 11.75
N VAL A 70 -0.48 2.33 12.30
CA VAL A 70 0.31 1.17 11.86
C VAL A 70 -0.40 -0.15 12.15
N GLU A 71 -1.09 -0.25 13.29
CA GLU A 71 -1.92 -1.43 13.57
C GLU A 71 -2.99 -1.62 12.50
N HIS A 72 -3.70 -0.55 12.14
CA HIS A 72 -4.72 -0.60 11.10
C HIS A 72 -4.15 -1.02 9.76
N LEU A 73 -3.01 -0.45 9.39
CA LEU A 73 -2.33 -0.81 8.14
C LEU A 73 -1.91 -2.28 8.15
N THR A 74 -1.38 -2.77 9.28
CA THR A 74 -0.94 -4.15 9.40
C THR A 74 -2.10 -5.13 9.23
N VAL A 75 -3.25 -4.82 9.83
CA VAL A 75 -4.44 -5.65 9.64
C VAL A 75 -4.91 -5.62 8.19
N TYR A 76 -4.89 -4.43 7.59
CA TYR A 76 -5.29 -4.28 6.18
C TYR A 76 -4.41 -5.09 5.24
N GLU A 77 -3.09 -5.00 5.39
CA GLU A 77 -2.17 -5.72 4.52
C GLU A 77 -2.22 -7.24 4.75
N GLY A 78 -2.38 -7.65 5.99
CA GLY A 78 -2.53 -9.05 6.33
C GLY A 78 -1.19 -9.82 6.38
N PRO A 79 -1.27 -11.15 6.59
CA PRO A 79 -0.08 -11.97 6.83
C PRO A 79 0.78 -12.24 5.60
N GLY A 80 0.30 -11.86 4.41
CA GLY A 80 1.09 -11.98 3.19
C GLY A 80 2.17 -10.91 3.05
N TYR A 81 2.24 -9.95 3.98
CA TYR A 81 3.22 -8.85 3.96
C TYR A 81 4.02 -8.83 5.23
N ARG A 82 5.22 -8.26 5.14
CA ARG A 82 6.06 -7.98 6.31
C ARG A 82 6.52 -6.52 6.24
N ILE A 83 6.79 -5.95 7.41
CA ILE A 83 7.24 -4.57 7.52
C ILE A 83 8.75 -4.55 7.49
N VAL A 84 9.32 -3.84 6.52
CA VAL A 84 10.78 -3.76 6.35
C VAL A 84 11.20 -2.32 6.03
N PRO A 85 12.44 -1.93 6.39
CA PRO A 85 12.99 -0.66 5.93
C PRO A 85 13.51 -0.82 4.49
N LEU A 86 13.16 0.12 3.62
CA LEU A 86 13.70 0.17 2.26
C LEU A 86 14.06 1.61 1.93
N ARG A 87 14.95 1.77 0.95
CA ARG A 87 15.33 3.10 0.50
C ARG A 87 14.47 3.50 -0.69
N VAL A 88 13.86 4.66 -0.59
CA VAL A 88 13.05 5.23 -1.66
C VAL A 88 13.63 6.56 -2.09
N ARG A 89 13.31 6.98 -3.30
CA ARG A 89 13.78 8.23 -3.88
C ARG A 89 12.67 9.27 -3.78
N SER A 90 12.98 10.43 -3.17
CA SER A 90 12.05 11.53 -3.10
C SER A 90 12.84 12.82 -3.27
N HIS A 91 12.39 13.69 -4.18
CA HIS A 91 13.07 14.95 -4.48
C HIS A 91 14.55 14.76 -4.79
N GLY A 92 14.86 13.70 -5.55
CA GLY A 92 16.22 13.40 -5.98
C GLY A 92 17.13 12.80 -4.92
N LYS A 93 16.61 12.52 -3.72
CA LYS A 93 17.38 11.95 -2.63
C LYS A 93 16.84 10.60 -2.22
N LEU A 94 17.75 9.69 -1.85
CA LEU A 94 17.37 8.40 -1.28
C LEU A 94 17.20 8.57 0.23
N GLU A 95 16.12 7.98 0.75
CA GLU A 95 15.89 7.98 2.20
C GLU A 95 15.26 6.66 2.61
N THR A 96 15.51 6.25 3.83
CA THR A 96 14.99 5.00 4.36
C THR A 96 13.60 5.24 4.96
N VAL A 97 12.64 4.45 4.51
CA VAL A 97 11.27 4.48 5.04
C VAL A 97 10.79 3.06 5.25
N THR A 98 9.67 2.92 5.93
CA THR A 98 9.08 1.61 6.19
C THR A 98 8.15 1.22 5.03
N VAL A 99 8.17 -0.04 4.64
CA VAL A 99 7.41 -0.55 3.51
C VAL A 99 6.77 -1.89 3.88
N PHE A 100 5.54 -2.10 3.44
CA PHE A 100 4.93 -3.43 3.49
C PHE A 100 5.40 -4.22 2.29
N GLU A 101 6.32 -5.14 2.51
CA GLU A 101 6.91 -5.96 1.47
C GLU A 101 6.18 -7.30 1.39
N PRO A 102 5.77 -7.74 0.18
CA PRO A 102 5.08 -9.02 0.06
C PRO A 102 6.01 -10.19 0.38
N VAL A 103 5.45 -11.20 1.03
CA VAL A 103 6.13 -12.48 1.21
C VAL A 103 5.83 -13.31 -0.03
N VAL A 104 6.81 -13.44 -0.94
CA VAL A 104 6.61 -14.00 -2.28
C VAL A 104 6.04 -15.41 -2.26
N SER A 105 6.37 -16.21 -1.25
CA SER A 105 5.81 -17.55 -1.11
C SER A 105 4.31 -17.55 -0.88
N ARG A 106 3.72 -16.41 -0.50
CA ARG A 106 2.28 -16.28 -0.23
C ARG A 106 1.56 -15.45 -1.27
N LEU A 107 2.26 -14.48 -1.87
CA LEU A 107 1.68 -13.53 -2.82
C LEU A 107 2.51 -13.56 -4.10
N GLN A 108 2.09 -14.39 -5.05
CA GLN A 108 2.81 -14.54 -6.30
C GLN A 108 2.46 -13.43 -7.28
N PRO A 109 3.44 -12.86 -7.98
CA PRO A 109 3.17 -11.86 -9.01
C PRO A 109 2.64 -12.51 -10.28
N SER A 110 1.76 -11.81 -10.99
CA SER A 110 1.39 -12.15 -12.36
C SER A 110 2.38 -11.49 -13.33
N GLN A 111 2.19 -11.72 -14.63
CA GLN A 111 2.98 -11.04 -15.65
C GLN A 111 2.49 -9.62 -15.92
N ASP A 112 1.31 -9.27 -15.41
CA ASP A 112 0.69 -7.99 -15.72
C ASP A 112 1.17 -6.88 -14.81
N PRO A 113 1.53 -5.70 -15.35
CA PRO A 113 1.79 -4.55 -14.50
C PRO A 113 0.51 -4.12 -13.80
N TRP A 114 0.65 -3.49 -12.65
CA TRP A 114 -0.49 -2.94 -11.92
C TRP A 114 -0.50 -1.42 -12.06
N ASP A 115 -1.68 -0.87 -12.34
CA ASP A 115 -1.88 0.55 -12.55
C ASP A 115 -3.02 1.04 -11.68
N LEU A 116 -2.78 2.10 -10.92
CA LEU A 116 -3.79 2.65 -10.00
C LEU A 116 -5.05 3.12 -10.72
N ALA A 117 -4.89 3.84 -11.82
CA ALA A 117 -6.05 4.38 -12.53
C ALA A 117 -6.95 3.27 -13.06
N LEU A 118 -6.34 2.21 -13.60
CA LEU A 118 -7.09 1.05 -14.09
C LEU A 118 -7.79 0.33 -12.93
N TRP A 119 -7.10 0.17 -11.81
CA TRP A 119 -7.68 -0.43 -10.62
C TRP A 119 -8.88 0.39 -10.12
N GLN A 120 -8.75 1.71 -10.09
CA GLN A 120 -9.83 2.59 -9.67
C GLN A 120 -11.06 2.44 -10.57
N ARG A 121 -10.86 2.34 -11.88
CA ARG A 121 -11.98 2.19 -12.82
C ARG A 121 -12.68 0.85 -12.69
N ARG A 122 -11.91 -0.23 -12.47
CA ARG A 122 -12.45 -1.60 -12.53
C ARG A 122 -12.83 -2.18 -11.18
N HIS A 123 -12.12 -1.82 -10.13
CA HIS A 123 -12.21 -2.55 -8.87
C HIS A 123 -12.54 -1.68 -7.66
N LYS A 124 -12.23 -0.40 -7.69
CA LYS A 124 -12.34 0.46 -6.51
C LYS A 124 -13.72 0.42 -5.87
N ARG A 125 -14.78 0.57 -6.64
CA ARG A 125 -16.13 0.71 -6.09
C ARG A 125 -16.52 -0.48 -5.23
N ALA A 126 -16.38 -1.68 -5.79
CA ALA A 126 -16.71 -2.90 -5.06
C ALA A 126 -15.76 -3.12 -3.90
N PHE A 127 -14.49 -2.81 -4.09
CA PHE A 127 -13.46 -2.97 -3.07
C PHE A 127 -13.75 -2.09 -1.85
N VAL A 128 -14.02 -0.80 -2.08
CA VAL A 128 -14.30 0.14 -0.99
C VAL A 128 -15.58 -0.26 -0.24
N GLN A 129 -16.60 -0.76 -0.94
CA GLN A 129 -17.82 -1.23 -0.28
C GLN A 129 -17.52 -2.39 0.68
N ARG A 130 -16.73 -3.36 0.24
CA ARG A 130 -16.34 -4.49 1.10
C ARG A 130 -15.48 -4.01 2.26
N LEU A 131 -14.56 -3.11 1.99
CA LEU A 131 -13.64 -2.59 2.99
C LEU A 131 -14.39 -1.82 4.09
N ARG A 132 -15.35 -1.00 3.71
CA ARG A 132 -16.16 -0.27 4.67
C ARG A 132 -16.91 -1.21 5.61
N ARG A 133 -17.45 -2.32 5.08
CA ARG A 133 -18.13 -3.31 5.93
C ARG A 133 -17.15 -3.98 6.90
N ALA A 134 -15.95 -4.26 6.45
CA ALA A 134 -14.94 -4.92 7.28
C ALA A 134 -14.41 -4.02 8.40
N PHE A 135 -14.29 -2.70 8.15
CA PHE A 135 -13.70 -1.77 9.11
C PHE A 135 -14.72 -0.93 9.86
N SER A 136 -15.95 -0.83 9.35
CA SER A 136 -16.97 0.05 9.90
C SER A 136 -17.54 -0.48 11.20
N GLY A 137 -17.59 0.37 12.23
CA GLY A 137 -18.23 0.05 13.50
C GLY A 137 -17.53 -1.01 14.33
N ARG A 138 -16.31 -1.43 13.94
CA ARG A 138 -15.55 -2.44 14.67
C ARG A 138 -14.13 -1.98 14.89
N PRO A 139 -13.59 -2.18 16.09
CA PRO A 139 -12.16 -2.07 16.28
C PRO A 139 -11.46 -3.10 15.40
N VAL A 140 -10.39 -2.70 14.76
CA VAL A 140 -9.66 -3.56 13.82
C VAL A 140 -9.13 -4.81 14.52
N TYR A 141 -8.62 -4.64 15.72
CA TYR A 141 -8.02 -5.74 16.48
C TYR A 141 -9.04 -6.74 17.02
N SER A 142 -10.34 -6.42 17.03
CA SER A 142 -11.37 -7.34 17.49
C SER A 142 -11.99 -8.13 16.36
N ARG A 143 -11.52 -7.95 15.17
CA ARG A 143 -11.98 -8.70 14.01
C ARG A 143 -11.42 -10.12 14.07
N GLN A 144 -12.25 -11.05 14.33
CA GLN A 144 -11.85 -12.43 14.51
C GLN A 144 -12.53 -13.32 13.49
#